data_05a13a93fd7d26b118e325d5f4feab79
#
_entry.id   05a13a93fd7d26b118e325d5f4feab79
#
_cell.length_a   1.000
_cell.length_b   1.000
_cell.length_c   1.000
_cell.angle_alpha   90.00
_cell.angle_beta   90.00
_cell.angle_gamma   90.00
#
_symmetry.space_group_name_H-M   'P 1'
#
loop_
_entity.id
_entity.type
_entity.pdbx_description
1 polymer ?
#
loop_
_entity_poly.entity_id
_entity_poly.type
_entity_poly.pdbx_seq_one_letter_code
_entity_poly.pdbx_strand_id
1 'polypeptide(L)' 'MEIRRLTDAAEKQAVTRLILEALPEWFGIPEAREEYIRESAGRIFFCAYDRNRPVGFLCLKETG' A
#
# COMPACT_ATOMS: atom_id res chain seq x y z
N MET A 1 2.08 -11.33 -13.96
CA MET A 1 2.12 -10.29 -12.90
C MET A 1 2.13 -8.93 -13.55
N GLU A 2 1.31 -8.03 -13.07
CA GLU A 2 1.20 -6.68 -13.61
C GLU A 2 1.56 -5.66 -12.54
N ILE A 3 2.30 -4.62 -12.92
CA ILE A 3 2.65 -3.54 -12.00
C ILE A 3 1.97 -2.28 -12.48
N ARG A 4 1.20 -1.65 -11.59
CA ARG A 4 0.46 -0.42 -11.89
C ARG A 4 0.85 0.68 -10.93
N ARG A 5 0.94 1.90 -11.46
CA ARG A 5 1.10 3.08 -10.63
C ARG A 5 -0.28 3.56 -10.20
N LEU A 6 -0.49 3.66 -8.90
CA LEU A 6 -1.74 4.17 -8.36
C LEU A 6 -1.59 5.65 -8.04
N THR A 7 -2.57 6.44 -8.47
CA THR A 7 -2.54 7.89 -8.28
C THR A 7 -3.66 8.39 -7.37
N ASP A 8 -4.74 7.61 -7.23
CA ASP A 8 -5.87 7.97 -6.37
C ASP A 8 -5.54 7.64 -4.92
N ALA A 9 -5.64 8.64 -4.03
CA ALA A 9 -5.34 8.46 -2.62
C ALA A 9 -6.20 7.38 -1.97
N ALA A 10 -7.49 7.32 -2.29
CA ALA A 10 -8.38 6.32 -1.73
C ALA A 10 -7.98 4.90 -2.17
N GLU A 11 -7.59 4.76 -3.42
CA GLU A 11 -7.16 3.48 -3.96
C GLU A 11 -5.85 3.02 -3.33
N LYS A 12 -4.89 3.94 -3.15
CA LYS A 12 -3.63 3.64 -2.48
C LYS A 12 -3.88 3.12 -1.07
N GLN A 13 -4.74 3.79 -0.32
CA GLN A 13 -5.05 3.40 1.04
C GLN A 13 -5.77 2.06 1.10
N ALA A 14 -6.71 1.83 0.18
CA ALA A 14 -7.46 0.57 0.14
C ALA A 14 -6.54 -0.61 -0.15
N VAL A 15 -5.64 -0.47 -1.12
CA VAL A 15 -4.69 -1.53 -1.47
C VAL A 15 -3.71 -1.78 -0.34
N THR A 16 -3.19 -0.71 0.27
CA THR A 16 -2.25 -0.83 1.39
C THR A 16 -2.91 -1.58 2.55
N ARG A 17 -4.13 -1.20 2.89
CA ARG A 17 -4.88 -1.85 3.97
C ARG A 17 -5.11 -3.33 3.67
N LEU A 18 -5.51 -3.66 2.44
CA LEU A 18 -5.78 -5.04 2.05
C LEU A 18 -4.53 -5.92 2.20
N ILE A 19 -3.40 -5.42 1.74
CA ILE A 19 -2.15 -6.19 1.80
C ILE A 19 -1.66 -6.32 3.24
N LEU A 20 -1.69 -5.24 4.02
CA LEU A 20 -1.21 -5.28 5.40
C LEU A 20 -2.11 -6.12 6.29
N GLU A 21 -3.40 -6.16 6.04
CA GLU A 21 -4.32 -7.01 6.79
C GLU A 21 -4.12 -8.49 6.49
N ALA A 22 -3.62 -8.82 5.30
CA ALA A 22 -3.27 -10.18 4.94
C ALA A 22 -1.98 -10.66 5.62
N LEU A 23 -1.22 -9.74 6.23
CA LEU A 23 0.04 -10.03 6.90
C LEU A 23 -0.05 -9.60 8.37
N PRO A 24 -0.84 -10.30 9.19
CA PRO A 24 -1.14 -9.87 10.56
C PRO A 24 0.09 -9.77 11.46
N GLU A 25 1.16 -10.48 11.13
CA GLU A 25 2.36 -10.49 11.94
C GLU A 25 3.35 -9.39 11.59
N TRP A 26 3.12 -8.68 10.49
CA TRP A 26 4.07 -7.68 10.04
C TRP A 26 4.14 -6.49 10.98
N PHE A 27 2.99 -5.98 11.39
CA PHE A 27 2.93 -4.87 12.33
C PHE A 27 2.28 -5.38 13.62
N GLY A 28 3.06 -5.45 14.67
CA GLY A 28 2.53 -5.82 15.97
C GLY A 28 1.67 -4.74 16.61
N ILE A 29 1.67 -3.52 16.04
CA ILE A 29 0.96 -2.38 16.58
C ILE A 29 -0.02 -1.85 15.53
N PRO A 30 -1.34 -1.94 15.77
CA PRO A 30 -2.34 -1.45 14.82
C PRO A 30 -2.20 0.04 14.48
N GLU A 31 -1.76 0.84 15.44
CA GLU A 31 -1.58 2.27 15.23
C GLU A 31 -0.51 2.57 14.18
N ALA A 32 0.58 1.82 14.19
CA ALA A 32 1.64 1.99 13.20
C ALA A 32 1.13 1.63 11.81
N ARG A 33 0.30 0.60 11.71
CA ARG A 33 -0.29 0.19 10.44
C ARG A 33 -1.19 1.28 9.89
N GLU A 34 -2.03 1.88 10.72
CA GLU A 34 -2.95 2.93 10.28
C GLU A 34 -2.19 4.19 9.86
N GLU A 35 -1.13 4.52 10.54
CA GLU A 35 -0.29 5.64 10.16
C GLU A 35 0.36 5.39 8.79
N TYR A 36 0.85 4.18 8.56
CA TYR A 36 1.44 3.81 7.28
C TYR A 36 0.44 3.93 6.14
N ILE A 37 -0.78 3.44 6.35
CA ILE A 37 -1.84 3.51 5.35
C ILE A 37 -2.15 4.97 5.01
N ARG A 38 -2.26 5.82 6.03
CA ARG A 38 -2.55 7.24 5.83
C ARG A 38 -1.43 7.94 5.05
N GLU A 39 -0.18 7.64 5.37
CA GLU A 39 0.94 8.25 4.68
C GLU A 39 1.09 7.78 3.24
N SER A 40 0.65 6.58 2.93
CA SER A 40 0.77 6.04 1.58
C SER A 40 0.02 6.88 0.55
N ALA A 41 -1.04 7.56 0.97
CA ALA A 41 -1.85 8.37 0.06
C ALA A 41 -1.06 9.54 -0.55
N GLY A 42 -0.04 10.04 0.15
CA GLY A 42 0.77 11.16 -0.34
C GLY A 42 2.07 10.75 -1.02
N ARG A 43 2.27 9.45 -1.25
CA ARG A 43 3.52 8.95 -1.81
C ARG A 43 3.33 8.41 -3.22
N ILE A 44 4.44 8.29 -3.95
CA ILE A 44 4.44 7.58 -5.22
C ILE A 44 4.21 6.10 -4.92
N PHE A 45 3.19 5.51 -5.54
CA PHE A 45 2.73 4.19 -5.17
C PHE A 45 2.65 3.29 -6.39
N PHE A 46 3.31 2.14 -6.32
CA PHE A 46 3.22 1.08 -7.33
C PHE A 46 2.68 -0.17 -6.67
N CYS A 47 1.75 -0.83 -7.35
CA CYS A 47 1.18 -2.07 -6.85
C CYS A 47 1.37 -3.19 -7.87
N ALA A 48 1.80 -4.34 -7.39
CA ALA A 48 1.91 -5.54 -8.21
C ALA A 48 0.64 -6.36 -8.08
N TYR A 49 0.08 -6.76 -9.22
CA TYR A 49 -1.13 -7.56 -9.28
C TYR A 49 -0.84 -8.90 -9.92
N ASP A 50 -1.43 -9.94 -9.35
CA ASP A 50 -1.42 -11.27 -9.94
C ASP A 50 -2.86 -11.73 -10.08
N ARG A 51 -3.31 -11.94 -11.34
CA ARG A 51 -4.70 -12.31 -11.63
C ARG A 51 -5.71 -11.35 -11.02
N ASN A 52 -5.45 -10.05 -11.18
CA ASN A 52 -6.28 -8.97 -10.65
C ASN A 52 -6.32 -8.89 -9.12
N ARG A 53 -5.38 -9.54 -8.45
CA ARG A 53 -5.27 -9.52 -7.00
C ARG A 53 -3.99 -8.78 -6.60
N PRO A 54 -4.07 -7.78 -5.71
CA PRO A 54 -2.85 -7.11 -5.25
C PRO A 54 -2.03 -8.08 -4.38
N VAL A 55 -0.75 -8.24 -4.73
CA VAL A 55 0.15 -9.16 -4.02
C VAL A 55 1.32 -8.45 -3.38
N GLY A 56 1.55 -7.18 -3.71
CA GLY A 56 2.62 -6.40 -3.11
C GLY A 56 2.55 -4.96 -3.56
N PHE A 57 3.28 -4.08 -2.87
CA PHE A 57 3.32 -2.68 -3.25
C PHE A 57 4.66 -2.05 -2.89
N LEU A 58 4.94 -0.92 -3.53
CA LEU A 58 6.13 -0.12 -3.25
C LEU A 58 5.72 1.33 -3.10
N CYS A 59 6.04 1.94 -1.97
CA CYS A 59 5.82 3.35 -1.72
C CYS A 59 7.15 4.08 -1.73
N LEU A 60 7.24 5.14 -2.52
CA LEU A 60 8.43 5.95 -2.62
C LEU A 60 8.16 7.34 -2.06
N LYS A 61 8.99 7.76 -1.13
CA LYS A 61 8.89 9.10 -0.57
C LYS A 61 9.56 10.09 -1.51
N GLU A 62 8.82 11.14 -1.87
CA GLU A 62 9.41 12.22 -2.65
C GLU A 62 10.32 13.04 -1.75
N THR A 63 11.59 13.08 -2.10
CA THR A 63 12.54 14.00 -1.50
C THR A 63 12.69 15.16 -2.48
N GLY A 64 11.89 16.15 -2.26
CA GLY A 64 11.90 17.33 -3.11
C GLY A 64 12.98 18.30 -2.71
#